data_1b3f5106e54d8546a27dd6e137529f36
#
_entry.id   1b3f5106e54d8546a27dd6e137529f36
#
_cell.length_a   1.000
_cell.length_b   1.000
_cell.length_c   1.000
_cell.angle_alpha   90.00
_cell.angle_beta   90.00
_cell.angle_gamma   90.00
#
_symmetry.space_group_name_H-M   'P 1'
#
loop_
_entity.id
_entity.type
_entity.pdbx_description
1 polymer ?
#
loop_
_entity_poly.entity_id
_entity_poly.type
_entity_poly.pdbx_seq_one_letter_code
_entity_poly.pdbx_strand_id
1 'polypeptide(L)'
;TAALIAMGCHLCRTCQSGRCAWGIATQRPELVKRLDPNEGTERLINLMTAWKHEIMEIMGGMGINSIEALRGNRLMLRAVGLTEKELSILGVAHAGE
;
A
#
# COMPACT_ATOMS: atom_id res chain seq x y z
N THR A 1 6.12 1.42 -0.30
CA THR A 1 6.90 0.31 -0.90
C THR A 1 6.17 -0.32 -2.09
N ALA A 2 4.86 -0.63 -1.97
CA ALA A 2 4.10 -1.27 -3.04
C ALA A 2 4.14 -0.50 -4.37
N ALA A 3 3.98 0.82 -4.34
CA ALA A 3 4.08 1.67 -5.53
C ALA A 3 5.48 1.60 -6.17
N LEU A 4 6.53 1.56 -5.37
CA LEU A 4 7.89 1.40 -5.87
C LEU A 4 8.08 0.04 -6.55
N ILE A 5 7.57 -1.03 -5.94
CA ILE A 5 7.61 -2.37 -6.52
C ILE A 5 6.86 -2.41 -7.87
N ALA A 6 5.70 -1.78 -7.93
CA ALA A 6 4.94 -1.69 -9.18
C ALA A 6 5.73 -1.02 -10.30
N MET A 7 6.55 -0.01 -9.97
CA MET A 7 7.44 0.65 -10.93
C MET A 7 8.70 -0.14 -11.28
N GLY A 8 8.97 -1.26 -10.63
CA GLY A 8 10.12 -2.13 -10.91
C GLY A 8 11.15 -2.21 -9.80
N CYS A 9 10.89 -1.68 -8.61
CA CYS A 9 11.81 -1.79 -7.47
C CYS A 9 11.91 -3.24 -6.99
N HIS A 10 13.14 -3.73 -6.81
CA HIS A 10 13.41 -5.09 -6.32
C HIS A 10 13.87 -5.13 -4.86
N LEU A 11 13.65 -4.03 -4.12
CA LEU A 11 13.97 -3.95 -2.68
C LEU A 11 15.45 -4.19 -2.36
N CYS A 12 16.37 -3.75 -3.22
CA CYS A 12 17.81 -3.91 -2.99
C CYS A 12 18.36 -3.05 -1.83
N ARG A 13 17.56 -2.08 -1.35
CA ARG A 13 17.89 -1.23 -0.18
C ARG A 13 19.15 -0.37 -0.33
N THR A 14 19.50 0.01 -1.54
CA THR A 14 20.66 0.89 -1.82
C THR A 14 20.24 2.33 -2.15
N CYS A 15 18.99 2.70 -1.86
CA CYS A 15 18.42 4.02 -2.19
C CYS A 15 19.27 5.18 -1.65
N GLN A 16 19.75 5.07 -0.41
CA GLN A 16 20.53 6.10 0.25
C GLN A 16 21.87 6.39 -0.43
N SER A 17 22.39 5.45 -1.23
CA SER A 17 23.66 5.63 -1.92
C SER A 17 23.55 6.40 -3.24
N GLY A 18 22.33 6.65 -3.72
CA GLY A 18 22.08 7.23 -5.04
C GLY A 18 22.41 6.30 -6.21
N ARG A 19 22.59 5.01 -5.95
CA ARG A 19 22.97 3.99 -6.95
C ARG A 19 21.86 3.01 -7.24
N CYS A 20 20.59 3.50 -7.25
CA CYS A 20 19.46 2.64 -7.55
C CYS A 20 19.61 2.02 -8.94
N ALA A 21 19.76 0.71 -9.01
CA ALA A 21 19.92 -0.02 -10.27
C ALA A 21 18.70 0.06 -11.19
N TRP A 22 17.55 0.42 -10.64
CA TRP A 22 16.27 0.49 -11.37
C TRP A 22 15.91 1.89 -11.85
N GLY A 23 16.77 2.88 -11.55
CA GLY A 23 16.59 4.25 -11.98
C GLY A 23 15.54 5.05 -11.21
N ILE A 24 15.07 4.54 -10.07
CA ILE A 24 13.98 5.17 -9.28
C ILE A 24 14.57 6.19 -8.31
N ALA A 25 15.48 5.77 -7.44
CA ALA A 25 16.07 6.61 -6.39
C ALA A 25 17.51 6.98 -6.72
N THR A 26 17.71 7.71 -7.82
CA THR A 26 19.02 8.13 -8.29
C THR A 26 18.94 9.38 -9.14
N GLN A 27 20.02 10.16 -9.15
CA GLN A 27 20.22 11.29 -10.07
C GLN A 27 21.32 11.02 -11.10
N ARG A 28 21.90 9.82 -11.09
CA ARG A 28 22.96 9.46 -12.05
C ARG A 28 22.40 9.25 -13.43
N PRO A 29 22.89 9.97 -14.47
CA PRO A 29 22.31 9.90 -15.83
C PRO A 29 22.27 8.49 -16.42
N GLU A 30 23.29 7.67 -16.14
CA GLU A 30 23.37 6.29 -16.61
C GLU A 30 22.36 5.35 -15.94
N LEU A 31 21.86 5.71 -14.76
CA LEU A 31 20.85 4.94 -14.03
C LEU A 31 19.43 5.47 -14.25
N VAL A 32 19.26 6.78 -14.26
CA VAL A 32 17.94 7.43 -14.43
C VAL A 32 17.24 6.94 -15.71
N LYS A 33 17.97 6.75 -16.78
CA LYS A 33 17.43 6.27 -18.07
C LYS A 33 16.85 4.85 -18.03
N ARG A 34 17.09 4.10 -16.95
CA ARG A 34 16.55 2.74 -16.79
C ARG A 34 15.07 2.73 -16.42
N LEU A 35 14.56 3.81 -15.87
CA LEU A 35 13.14 3.98 -15.60
C LEU A 35 12.47 4.67 -16.78
N ASP A 36 11.51 4.01 -17.40
CA ASP A 36 10.61 4.64 -18.36
C ASP A 36 9.40 5.22 -17.64
N PRO A 37 9.23 6.56 -17.61
CA PRO A 37 8.10 7.17 -16.91
C PRO A 37 6.73 6.76 -17.46
N ASN A 38 6.62 6.47 -18.73
CA ASN A 38 5.35 6.04 -19.35
C ASN A 38 4.97 4.65 -18.86
N GLU A 39 5.91 3.71 -18.89
CA GLU A 39 5.70 2.36 -18.37
C GLU A 39 5.43 2.38 -16.85
N GLY A 40 6.18 3.18 -16.11
CA GLY A 40 5.97 3.37 -14.66
C GLY A 40 4.57 3.90 -14.36
N THR A 41 4.07 4.84 -15.16
CA THR A 41 2.71 5.39 -15.04
C THR A 41 1.65 4.31 -15.25
N GLU A 42 1.75 3.53 -16.30
CA GLU A 42 0.80 2.44 -16.57
C GLU A 42 0.77 1.41 -15.44
N ARG A 43 1.93 1.03 -14.93
CA ARG A 43 2.05 0.10 -13.81
C ARG A 43 1.40 0.63 -12.53
N LEU A 44 1.58 1.92 -12.23
CA LEU A 44 0.93 2.56 -11.08
C LEU A 44 -0.59 2.64 -11.27
N ILE A 45 -1.08 2.96 -12.46
CA ILE A 45 -2.52 2.96 -12.76
C ILE A 45 -3.10 1.57 -12.52
N ASN A 46 -2.43 0.52 -12.97
CA ASN A 46 -2.86 -0.86 -12.76
C ASN A 46 -2.92 -1.22 -11.27
N LEU A 47 -1.90 -0.84 -10.49
CA LEU A 47 -1.88 -1.05 -9.04
C LEU A 47 -3.05 -0.35 -8.35
N MET A 48 -3.27 0.95 -8.65
CA MET A 48 -4.34 1.73 -8.05
C MET A 48 -5.72 1.21 -8.45
N THR A 49 -5.87 0.76 -9.69
CA THR A 49 -7.11 0.14 -10.17
C THR A 49 -7.40 -1.16 -9.43
N ALA A 50 -6.40 -2.01 -9.25
CA ALA A 50 -6.54 -3.26 -8.49
C ALA A 50 -6.93 -2.97 -7.02
N TRP A 51 -6.27 -2.03 -6.38
CA TRP A 51 -6.62 -1.62 -5.01
C TRP A 51 -8.02 -1.06 -4.89
N LYS A 52 -8.44 -0.26 -5.87
CA LYS A 52 -9.82 0.25 -5.93
C LYS A 52 -10.82 -0.89 -5.93
N HIS A 53 -10.61 -1.91 -6.78
CA HIS A 53 -11.51 -3.06 -6.83
C HIS A 53 -11.56 -3.83 -5.51
N GLU A 54 -10.41 -4.11 -4.92
CA GLU A 54 -10.34 -4.80 -3.62
C GLU A 54 -11.04 -4.02 -2.50
N ILE A 55 -10.80 -2.70 -2.42
CA ILE A 55 -11.44 -1.84 -1.44
C ILE A 55 -12.96 -1.84 -1.63
N MET A 56 -13.43 -1.73 -2.87
CA MET A 56 -14.87 -1.74 -3.17
C MET A 56 -15.53 -3.08 -2.81
N GLU A 57 -14.87 -4.20 -3.04
CA GLU A 57 -15.38 -5.52 -2.63
C GLU A 57 -15.51 -5.64 -1.11
N ILE A 58 -14.48 -5.24 -0.38
CA ILE A 58 -14.50 -5.26 1.09
C ILE A 58 -15.57 -4.32 1.63
N MET A 59 -15.65 -3.10 1.10
CA MET A 59 -16.68 -2.14 1.49
C MET A 59 -18.10 -2.66 1.21
N GLY A 60 -18.29 -3.32 0.07
CA GLY A 60 -19.56 -3.96 -0.27
C GLY A 60 -19.93 -5.04 0.73
N GLY A 61 -18.99 -5.87 1.15
CA GLY A 61 -19.19 -6.87 2.21
C GLY A 61 -19.51 -6.25 3.58
N MET A 62 -19.03 -5.05 3.85
CA MET A 62 -19.31 -4.28 5.07
C MET A 62 -20.63 -3.47 4.99
N GLY A 63 -21.26 -3.39 3.83
CA GLY A 63 -22.43 -2.55 3.61
C GLY A 63 -22.12 -1.05 3.55
N ILE A 64 -20.90 -0.67 3.18
CA ILE A 64 -20.43 0.72 3.11
C ILE A 64 -20.25 1.12 1.65
N ASN A 65 -20.76 2.29 1.28
CA ASN A 65 -20.69 2.82 -0.09
C ASN A 65 -19.84 4.10 -0.22
N SER A 66 -19.21 4.53 0.86
CA SER A 66 -18.34 5.72 0.88
C SER A 66 -17.07 5.41 1.65
N ILE A 67 -15.90 5.73 1.07
CA ILE A 67 -14.61 5.53 1.73
C ILE A 67 -14.47 6.37 3.01
N GLU A 68 -15.13 7.51 3.06
CA GLU A 68 -15.14 8.37 4.26
C GLU A 68 -15.77 7.65 5.46
N ALA A 69 -16.72 6.74 5.24
CA ALA A 69 -17.33 5.95 6.29
C ALA A 69 -16.38 4.93 6.94
N LEU A 70 -15.23 4.66 6.33
CA LEU A 70 -14.19 3.81 6.90
C LEU A 70 -13.31 4.54 7.92
N ARG A 71 -13.21 5.86 7.82
CA ARG A 71 -12.35 6.65 8.70
C ARG A 71 -12.85 6.60 10.14
N GLY A 72 -12.00 6.10 11.03
CA GLY A 72 -12.34 5.95 12.45
C GLY A 72 -13.40 4.89 12.75
N ASN A 73 -13.89 4.18 11.75
CA ASN A 73 -14.87 3.11 11.93
C ASN A 73 -14.17 1.81 12.29
N ARG A 74 -14.32 1.39 13.54
CA ARG A 74 -13.70 0.18 14.09
C ARG A 74 -14.70 -0.96 14.30
N LEU A 75 -15.97 -0.72 14.01
CA LEU A 75 -17.04 -1.68 14.28
C LEU A 75 -16.88 -3.00 13.50
N MET A 76 -16.34 -2.90 12.29
CA MET A 76 -16.14 -4.08 11.42
C MET A 76 -14.73 -4.67 11.53
N LEU A 77 -13.86 -4.08 12.36
CA LEU A 77 -12.50 -4.57 12.55
C LEU A 77 -12.43 -5.59 13.67
N ARG A 78 -11.62 -6.60 13.46
CA ARG A 78 -11.25 -7.60 14.47
C ARG A 78 -9.74 -7.79 14.44
N ALA A 79 -9.15 -7.86 15.62
CA ALA A 79 -7.71 -8.01 15.73
C ALA A 79 -7.32 -9.46 15.99
N VAL A 80 -6.17 -9.85 15.46
CA VAL A 80 -5.55 -11.15 15.71
C VAL A 80 -4.13 -10.92 16.20
N GLY A 81 -3.75 -11.60 17.29
CA GLY A 81 -2.40 -11.57 17.82
C GLY A 81 -2.01 -10.28 18.56
N LEU A 82 -2.99 -9.48 18.98
CA LEU A 82 -2.75 -8.30 19.81
C LEU A 82 -3.04 -8.61 21.29
N THR A 83 -2.33 -7.90 22.18
CA THR A 83 -2.57 -7.97 23.63
C THR A 83 -3.81 -7.16 24.02
N GLU A 84 -4.38 -7.46 25.19
CA GLU A 84 -5.52 -6.73 25.75
C GLU A 84 -5.28 -5.20 25.81
N LYS A 85 -4.05 -4.82 26.15
CA LYS A 85 -3.67 -3.42 26.22
C LYS A 85 -3.71 -2.75 24.83
N GLU A 86 -3.21 -3.44 23.82
CA GLU A 86 -3.23 -2.94 22.43
C GLU A 86 -4.66 -2.86 21.89
N LEU A 87 -5.49 -3.88 22.18
CA LEU A 87 -6.91 -3.86 21.82
C LEU A 87 -7.63 -2.66 22.43
N SER A 88 -7.38 -2.41 23.73
CA SER A 88 -7.97 -1.27 24.42
C SER A 88 -7.54 0.08 23.84
N ILE A 89 -6.24 0.23 23.52
CA ILE A 89 -5.71 1.47 22.91
C ILE A 89 -6.32 1.69 21.52
N LEU A 90 -6.39 0.65 20.71
CA LEU A 90 -6.91 0.73 19.35
C LEU A 90 -8.45 0.80 19.29
N GLY A 91 -9.11 0.39 20.35
CA GLY A 91 -10.57 0.32 20.41
C GLY A 91 -11.16 -0.71 19.44
N VAL A 92 -10.49 -1.84 19.31
CA VAL A 92 -10.85 -2.93 18.38
C VAL A 92 -11.10 -4.19 19.19
N ALA A 93 -12.13 -4.96 18.84
CA ALA A 93 -12.41 -6.25 19.47
C ALA A 93 -11.48 -7.35 18.95
N HIS A 94 -11.32 -8.41 19.74
CA HIS A 94 -10.57 -9.59 19.30
C HIS A 94 -11.36 -10.39 18.25
N ALA A 95 -10.65 -11.08 17.37
CA ALA A 95 -11.27 -11.98 16.40
C ALA A 95 -12.02 -13.10 17.13
N GLY A 96 -13.30 -13.27 16.83
CA GLY A 96 -14.19 -14.25 17.48
C GLY A 96 -15.14 -13.64 18.53
N GLU A 97 -15.05 -12.34 18.78
CA GLU A 97 -15.98 -11.61 19.65
C GLU A 97 -17.09 -10.90 18.87
#